data_5af172c8acd6022a4e331ce266a90bd2
#
_entry.id   5af172c8acd6022a4e331ce266a90bd2
#
_cell.length_a   1.000
_cell.length_b   1.000
_cell.length_c   1.000
_cell.angle_alpha   90.00
_cell.angle_beta   90.00
_cell.angle_gamma   90.00
#
_symmetry.space_group_name_H-M   'P 1'
#
loop_
_entity.id
_entity.type
_entity.pdbx_description
1 polymer ?
#
loop_
_entity_poly.entity_id
_entity_poly.type
_entity_poly.pdbx_seq_one_letter_code
_entity_poly.pdbx_strand_id
1 'polypeptide(L)'
;SIDVCTRLDGNADVAWDSTLSTGRISLYLNDWTGACKDINFRKAVQAGIDKQMINDGVYAGRSEILNVDMCSNYLSFVTEADGVEVVPYDQEAAKEYLAKSNYNGEEFAVSVPSGSALENVGKIIQAQLMEIGINCTVKATDYPTYSGEFANRTYEAYIINNLCSLVDADGMYTAHRLDRKPWENRVFQRDGEISEILLKARAAQGDERKAMYVEACNIVAEEAYDVPLVNDLATIAYRSNMSGVKAHCLGNMYFGDWSFN
;
A
#
# COMPACT_ATOMS: atom_id res chain seq x y z
N SER A 1 16.04 2.25 -3.48
CA SER A 1 15.25 1.18 -2.84
C SER A 1 16.13 0.34 -1.92
N ILE A 2 15.54 -0.35 -0.98
CA ILE A 2 16.24 -1.19 0.01
C ILE A 2 17.10 -2.29 -0.67
N ASP A 3 16.62 -2.89 -1.75
CA ASP A 3 17.35 -3.89 -2.53
C ASP A 3 18.70 -3.34 -3.06
N VAL A 4 18.74 -2.10 -3.52
CA VAL A 4 20.00 -1.46 -3.93
C VAL A 4 20.90 -1.23 -2.73
N CYS A 5 20.35 -0.77 -1.60
CA CYS A 5 21.12 -0.51 -0.39
C CYS A 5 21.75 -1.79 0.19
N THR A 6 20.99 -2.89 0.24
CA THR A 6 21.53 -4.17 0.74
C THR A 6 22.63 -4.75 -0.14
N ARG A 7 22.64 -4.47 -1.45
CA ARG A 7 23.77 -4.84 -2.34
C ARG A 7 25.03 -4.03 -2.07
N LEU A 8 24.92 -2.91 -1.35
CA LEU A 8 26.07 -2.10 -0.93
C LEU A 8 26.67 -2.55 0.41
N ASP A 9 26.04 -3.51 1.08
CA ASP A 9 26.58 -4.08 2.33
C ASP A 9 27.95 -4.66 2.11
N GLY A 10 28.90 -4.28 3.00
CA GLY A 10 30.30 -4.66 2.90
C GLY A 10 31.16 -3.81 1.95
N ASN A 11 30.60 -2.84 1.24
CA ASN A 11 31.39 -1.88 0.49
C ASN A 11 32.06 -0.86 1.44
N ALA A 12 33.39 -0.81 1.45
CA ALA A 12 34.14 0.05 2.36
C ALA A 12 33.96 1.56 2.09
N ASP A 13 33.59 1.92 0.87
CA ASP A 13 33.48 3.32 0.43
C ASP A 13 32.07 3.89 0.57
N VAL A 14 31.08 3.01 0.85
CA VAL A 14 29.67 3.40 0.87
C VAL A 14 29.00 2.93 2.17
N ALA A 15 28.27 3.85 2.79
CA ALA A 15 27.34 3.56 3.88
C ALA A 15 25.91 3.89 3.43
N TRP A 16 24.92 3.40 4.13
CA TRP A 16 23.52 3.71 3.88
C TRP A 16 22.70 3.69 5.17
N ASP A 17 21.55 4.35 5.13
CA ASP A 17 20.58 4.39 6.22
C ASP A 17 19.16 4.27 5.66
N SER A 18 18.24 3.79 6.47
CA SER A 18 16.82 3.66 6.09
C SER A 18 15.91 3.93 7.27
N THR A 19 14.73 4.45 6.98
CA THR A 19 13.64 4.63 7.94
C THR A 19 12.30 4.38 7.26
N LEU A 20 11.25 4.13 8.05
CA LEU A 20 9.89 4.08 7.52
C LEU A 20 9.56 5.43 6.87
N SER A 21 9.07 5.39 5.64
CA SER A 21 8.61 6.59 4.94
C SER A 21 7.16 6.91 5.30
N THR A 22 6.63 7.96 4.72
CA THR A 22 5.18 8.22 4.71
C THR A 22 4.49 7.56 3.52
N GLY A 23 5.18 6.63 2.87
CA GLY A 23 4.66 5.86 1.74
C GLY A 23 4.04 4.55 2.20
N ARG A 24 2.92 4.22 1.61
CA ARG A 24 2.17 3.00 1.82
C ARG A 24 2.09 2.20 0.53
N ILE A 25 2.55 0.97 0.57
CA ILE A 25 2.37 0.02 -0.53
C ILE A 25 1.06 -0.72 -0.31
N SER A 26 0.18 -0.65 -1.31
CA SER A 26 -1.13 -1.29 -1.28
C SER A 26 -1.48 -1.93 -2.61
N LEU A 27 -2.35 -2.93 -2.55
CA LEU A 27 -3.01 -3.51 -3.73
C LEU A 27 -4.44 -2.97 -3.82
N TYR A 28 -4.72 -2.17 -4.83
CA TYR A 28 -6.06 -1.71 -5.16
C TYR A 28 -6.79 -2.72 -6.03
N LEU A 29 -8.02 -3.03 -5.68
CA LEU A 29 -8.91 -3.93 -6.41
C LEU A 29 -10.05 -3.10 -7.03
N ASN A 30 -10.09 -3.05 -8.36
CA ASN A 30 -11.03 -2.20 -9.08
C ASN A 30 -12.44 -2.83 -9.11
N ASP A 31 -13.28 -2.43 -8.16
CA ASP A 31 -14.65 -2.95 -7.98
C ASP A 31 -15.64 -2.53 -9.09
N TRP A 32 -15.15 -1.82 -10.11
CA TRP A 32 -15.92 -1.45 -11.31
C TRP A 32 -15.78 -2.45 -12.46
N THR A 33 -14.78 -3.34 -12.43
CA THR A 33 -14.44 -4.19 -13.58
C THR A 33 -14.07 -5.62 -13.20
N GLY A 34 -14.14 -6.52 -14.17
CA GLY A 34 -13.67 -7.90 -14.08
C GLY A 34 -14.21 -8.68 -12.88
N ALA A 35 -13.40 -9.59 -12.38
CA ALA A 35 -13.67 -10.39 -11.20
C ALA A 35 -13.81 -9.55 -9.92
N CYS A 36 -13.13 -8.40 -9.87
CA CYS A 36 -13.18 -7.49 -8.72
C CYS A 36 -14.55 -6.85 -8.45
N LYS A 37 -15.53 -6.95 -9.36
CA LYS A 37 -16.92 -6.57 -9.07
C LYS A 37 -17.54 -7.41 -7.96
N ASP A 38 -17.10 -8.65 -7.82
CA ASP A 38 -17.59 -9.56 -6.80
C ASP A 38 -16.82 -9.36 -5.50
N ILE A 39 -17.53 -9.02 -4.43
CA ILE A 39 -16.94 -8.80 -3.11
C ILE A 39 -16.26 -10.06 -2.57
N ASN A 40 -16.79 -11.26 -2.87
CA ASN A 40 -16.18 -12.50 -2.42
C ASN A 40 -14.84 -12.74 -3.12
N PHE A 41 -14.71 -12.35 -4.40
CA PHE A 41 -13.44 -12.39 -5.09
C PHE A 41 -12.43 -11.45 -4.43
N ARG A 42 -12.81 -10.19 -4.14
CA ARG A 42 -11.93 -9.23 -3.46
C ARG A 42 -11.50 -9.73 -2.07
N LYS A 43 -12.43 -10.32 -1.28
CA LYS A 43 -12.12 -10.93 0.02
C LYS A 43 -11.21 -12.15 -0.10
N ALA A 44 -11.35 -12.95 -1.16
CA ALA A 44 -10.40 -14.03 -1.45
C ALA A 44 -8.99 -13.51 -1.70
N VAL A 45 -8.85 -12.45 -2.50
CA VAL A 45 -7.55 -11.79 -2.72
C VAL A 45 -6.99 -11.23 -1.41
N GLN A 46 -7.81 -10.52 -0.62
CA GLN A 46 -7.39 -9.91 0.64
C GLN A 46 -6.89 -10.94 1.65
N ALA A 47 -7.62 -12.03 1.86
CA ALA A 47 -7.24 -13.08 2.81
C ALA A 47 -6.10 -13.98 2.30
N GLY A 48 -5.92 -14.05 0.97
CA GLY A 48 -4.90 -14.90 0.33
C GLY A 48 -3.49 -14.33 0.32
N ILE A 49 -3.27 -13.11 0.79
CA ILE A 49 -1.95 -12.44 0.71
C ILE A 49 -1.24 -12.47 2.07
N ASP A 50 -0.12 -13.21 2.14
CA ASP A 50 0.84 -13.15 3.22
C ASP A 50 1.77 -11.94 3.06
N LYS A 51 1.49 -10.92 3.83
CA LYS A 51 2.25 -9.65 3.82
C LYS A 51 3.66 -9.81 4.38
N GLN A 52 3.89 -10.81 5.25
CA GLN A 52 5.22 -11.09 5.81
C GLN A 52 6.17 -11.56 4.71
N MET A 53 5.72 -12.41 3.78
CA MET A 53 6.53 -12.83 2.63
C MET A 53 6.93 -11.63 1.75
N ILE A 54 6.07 -10.63 1.62
CA ILE A 54 6.40 -9.39 0.88
C ILE A 54 7.46 -8.60 1.64
N ASN A 55 7.31 -8.42 2.96
CA ASN A 55 8.27 -7.71 3.79
C ASN A 55 9.65 -8.37 3.73
N ASP A 56 9.71 -9.68 3.89
CA ASP A 56 10.97 -10.44 3.88
C ASP A 56 11.61 -10.44 2.49
N GLY A 57 10.83 -10.69 1.45
CA GLY A 57 11.35 -10.88 0.09
C GLY A 57 11.73 -9.59 -0.63
N VAL A 58 11.08 -8.47 -0.35
CA VAL A 58 11.29 -7.19 -1.05
C VAL A 58 11.95 -6.14 -0.17
N TYR A 59 11.64 -6.13 1.13
CA TYR A 59 12.09 -5.11 2.08
C TYR A 59 13.11 -5.64 3.10
N ALA A 60 13.59 -6.89 2.94
CA ALA A 60 14.57 -7.54 3.81
C ALA A 60 14.13 -7.55 5.30
N GLY A 61 12.83 -7.68 5.58
CA GLY A 61 12.24 -7.65 6.91
C GLY A 61 12.31 -6.29 7.62
N ARG A 62 12.66 -5.22 6.92
CA ARG A 62 12.91 -3.88 7.52
C ARG A 62 11.70 -2.97 7.50
N SER A 63 10.65 -3.35 6.78
CA SER A 63 9.41 -2.61 6.71
C SER A 63 8.44 -3.02 7.83
N GLU A 64 7.36 -2.29 7.99
CA GLU A 64 6.23 -2.67 8.83
C GLU A 64 5.08 -3.19 7.96
N ILE A 65 4.43 -4.27 8.43
CA ILE A 65 3.20 -4.77 7.84
C ILE A 65 2.08 -3.79 8.17
N LEU A 66 1.32 -3.40 7.14
CA LEU A 66 0.16 -2.53 7.31
C LEU A 66 -1.12 -3.37 7.35
N ASN A 67 -1.88 -3.21 8.43
CA ASN A 67 -3.20 -3.81 8.61
C ASN A 67 -4.33 -2.79 8.37
N VAL A 68 -3.96 -1.53 8.27
CA VAL A 68 -4.86 -0.40 8.02
C VAL A 68 -4.34 0.45 6.87
N ASP A 69 -5.21 1.23 6.28
CA ASP A 69 -4.89 2.13 5.16
C ASP A 69 -4.10 3.38 5.61
N MET A 70 -3.13 3.20 6.52
CA MET A 70 -2.28 4.26 7.08
C MET A 70 -0.89 3.73 7.43
N CYS A 71 0.10 4.62 7.43
CA CYS A 71 1.41 4.34 8.00
C CYS A 71 1.42 4.62 9.51
N SER A 72 2.15 3.79 10.28
CA SER A 72 2.22 3.90 11.74
C SER A 72 2.81 5.22 12.25
N ASN A 73 3.60 5.90 11.43
CA ASN A 73 4.19 7.20 11.75
C ASN A 73 3.28 8.41 11.51
N TYR A 74 2.00 8.18 11.16
CA TYR A 74 1.04 9.28 11.00
C TYR A 74 0.45 9.74 12.33
N LEU A 75 0.24 11.05 12.46
CA LEU A 75 -0.65 11.59 13.48
C LEU A 75 -2.07 11.08 13.23
N SER A 76 -2.80 10.78 14.30
CA SER A 76 -4.12 10.15 14.25
C SER A 76 -4.11 8.74 13.64
N PHE A 77 -2.98 8.04 13.68
CA PHE A 77 -2.90 6.62 13.35
C PHE A 77 -3.86 5.82 14.22
N VAL A 78 -4.56 4.87 13.60
CA VAL A 78 -5.51 3.98 14.25
C VAL A 78 -5.09 2.53 14.10
N THR A 79 -5.43 1.72 15.07
CA THR A 79 -5.05 0.32 15.18
C THR A 79 -6.25 -0.56 15.53
N GLU A 80 -6.04 -1.86 15.56
CA GLU A 80 -7.00 -2.84 16.07
C GLU A 80 -7.47 -2.49 17.50
N ALA A 81 -6.59 -1.96 18.34
CA ALA A 81 -6.94 -1.51 19.68
C ALA A 81 -7.92 -0.31 19.70
N ASP A 82 -7.96 0.48 18.62
CA ASP A 82 -8.91 1.56 18.42
C ASP A 82 -10.24 1.08 17.79
N GLY A 83 -10.34 -0.20 17.40
CA GLY A 83 -11.55 -0.81 16.83
C GLY A 83 -11.48 -1.00 15.29
N VAL A 84 -10.29 -0.95 14.71
CA VAL A 84 -10.12 -1.28 13.28
C VAL A 84 -10.21 -2.79 13.07
N GLU A 85 -11.01 -3.20 12.09
CA GLU A 85 -11.08 -4.60 11.65
C GLU A 85 -9.84 -4.98 10.84
N VAL A 86 -9.13 -6.01 11.32
CA VAL A 86 -7.95 -6.55 10.65
C VAL A 86 -8.31 -7.87 9.99
N VAL A 87 -8.07 -7.98 8.69
CA VAL A 87 -8.24 -9.23 7.95
C VAL A 87 -6.92 -9.99 7.98
N PRO A 88 -6.85 -11.13 8.69
CA PRO A 88 -5.63 -11.93 8.73
C PRO A 88 -5.38 -12.65 7.40
N TYR A 89 -4.13 -13.02 7.15
CA TYR A 89 -3.81 -14.01 6.13
C TYR A 89 -4.38 -15.37 6.52
N ASP A 90 -5.22 -15.91 5.65
CA ASP A 90 -5.85 -17.22 5.83
C ASP A 90 -6.19 -17.83 4.46
N GLN A 91 -5.38 -18.79 4.03
CA GLN A 91 -5.57 -19.45 2.72
C GLN A 91 -6.88 -20.25 2.62
N GLU A 92 -7.33 -20.86 3.71
CA GLU A 92 -8.57 -21.64 3.67
C GLU A 92 -9.78 -20.71 3.59
N ALA A 93 -9.80 -19.64 4.35
CA ALA A 93 -10.82 -18.60 4.21
C ALA A 93 -10.79 -17.97 2.81
N ALA A 94 -9.60 -17.73 2.23
CA ALA A 94 -9.48 -17.23 0.87
C ALA A 94 -10.09 -18.16 -0.18
N LYS A 95 -9.85 -19.46 -0.08
CA LYS A 95 -10.48 -20.49 -0.95
C LYS A 95 -11.98 -20.54 -0.77
N GLU A 96 -12.48 -20.42 0.47
CA GLU A 96 -13.91 -20.36 0.75
C GLU A 96 -14.59 -19.14 0.12
N TYR A 97 -13.96 -17.97 0.22
CA TYR A 97 -14.43 -16.75 -0.45
C TYR A 97 -14.41 -16.92 -1.98
N LEU A 98 -13.33 -17.47 -2.53
CA LEU A 98 -13.23 -17.72 -3.97
C LEU A 98 -14.33 -18.65 -4.47
N ALA A 99 -14.63 -19.72 -3.73
CA ALA A 99 -15.70 -20.65 -4.06
C ALA A 99 -17.12 -20.04 -3.99
N LYS A 100 -17.30 -18.96 -3.23
CA LYS A 100 -18.55 -18.18 -3.15
C LYS A 100 -18.64 -17.09 -4.21
N SER A 101 -17.54 -16.78 -4.90
CA SER A 101 -17.50 -15.76 -5.94
C SER A 101 -18.01 -16.29 -7.29
N ASN A 102 -18.20 -15.37 -8.24
CA ASN A 102 -18.53 -15.69 -9.62
C ASN A 102 -17.28 -15.94 -10.50
N TYR A 103 -16.10 -16.06 -9.90
CA TYR A 103 -14.86 -16.28 -10.62
C TYR A 103 -14.82 -17.68 -11.26
N ASN A 104 -14.45 -17.75 -12.53
CA ASN A 104 -14.42 -19.00 -13.30
C ASN A 104 -13.06 -19.30 -13.93
N GLY A 105 -11.96 -18.73 -13.43
CA GLY A 105 -10.61 -19.00 -13.92
C GLY A 105 -10.13 -18.04 -15.03
N GLU A 106 -10.84 -16.93 -15.27
CA GLU A 106 -10.38 -15.85 -16.13
C GLU A 106 -9.06 -15.27 -15.62
N GLU A 107 -8.26 -14.69 -16.53
CA GLU A 107 -7.03 -14.04 -16.16
C GLU A 107 -7.32 -12.82 -15.25
N PHE A 108 -6.58 -12.73 -14.14
CA PHE A 108 -6.60 -11.62 -13.21
C PHE A 108 -5.25 -10.90 -13.24
N ALA A 109 -5.23 -9.69 -13.79
CA ALA A 109 -4.01 -8.93 -14.03
C ALA A 109 -3.70 -7.93 -12.94
N VAL A 110 -2.50 -8.00 -12.36
CA VAL A 110 -1.98 -7.05 -11.37
C VAL A 110 -1.00 -6.10 -12.07
N SER A 111 -1.40 -4.83 -12.22
CA SER A 111 -0.60 -3.78 -12.86
C SER A 111 0.49 -3.25 -11.93
N VAL A 112 1.72 -3.17 -12.45
CA VAL A 112 2.91 -2.67 -11.75
C VAL A 112 3.80 -1.87 -12.68
N PRO A 113 4.59 -0.89 -12.18
CA PRO A 113 5.59 -0.23 -13.00
C PRO A 113 6.82 -1.13 -13.17
N SER A 114 7.23 -1.34 -14.42
CA SER A 114 8.38 -2.21 -14.77
C SER A 114 9.69 -1.70 -14.17
N GLY A 115 10.56 -2.64 -13.75
CA GLY A 115 11.88 -2.34 -13.19
C GLY A 115 11.84 -1.72 -11.79
N SER A 116 10.70 -1.69 -11.13
CA SER A 116 10.53 -1.19 -9.76
C SER A 116 10.47 -2.32 -8.72
N ALA A 117 10.61 -1.98 -7.44
CA ALA A 117 10.38 -2.93 -6.34
C ALA A 117 8.94 -3.48 -6.34
N LEU A 118 7.97 -2.70 -6.84
CA LEU A 118 6.57 -3.13 -6.94
C LEU A 118 6.36 -4.29 -7.90
N GLU A 119 7.24 -4.47 -8.90
CA GLU A 119 7.21 -5.65 -9.76
C GLU A 119 7.51 -6.93 -8.97
N ASN A 120 8.45 -6.88 -8.03
CA ASN A 120 8.75 -8.02 -7.15
C ASN A 120 7.61 -8.29 -6.16
N VAL A 121 6.98 -7.24 -5.62
CA VAL A 121 5.74 -7.38 -4.82
C VAL A 121 4.65 -8.09 -5.63
N GLY A 122 4.45 -7.67 -6.89
CA GLY A 122 3.47 -8.31 -7.78
C GLY A 122 3.75 -9.79 -8.02
N LYS A 123 5.01 -10.19 -8.20
CA LYS A 123 5.39 -11.61 -8.39
C LYS A 123 5.12 -12.47 -7.15
N ILE A 124 5.32 -11.93 -5.94
CA ILE A 124 4.99 -12.63 -4.69
C ILE A 124 3.48 -12.80 -4.59
N ILE A 125 2.71 -11.72 -4.82
CA ILE A 125 1.24 -11.77 -4.82
C ILE A 125 0.73 -12.76 -5.87
N GLN A 126 1.27 -12.75 -7.08
CA GLN A 126 0.92 -13.71 -8.13
C GLN A 126 1.07 -15.15 -7.64
N ALA A 127 2.21 -15.50 -7.05
CA ALA A 127 2.44 -16.86 -6.56
C ALA A 127 1.42 -17.26 -5.49
N GLN A 128 1.15 -16.40 -4.52
CA GLN A 128 0.18 -16.65 -3.44
C GLN A 128 -1.26 -16.80 -3.96
N LEU A 129 -1.67 -15.96 -4.90
CA LEU A 129 -3.01 -16.02 -5.47
C LEU A 129 -3.20 -17.27 -6.35
N MET A 130 -2.14 -17.72 -7.04
CA MET A 130 -2.17 -18.98 -7.79
C MET A 130 -2.35 -20.19 -6.87
N GLU A 131 -1.79 -20.18 -5.65
CA GLU A 131 -1.96 -21.26 -4.65
C GLU A 131 -3.41 -21.41 -4.17
N ILE A 132 -4.20 -20.36 -4.20
CA ILE A 132 -5.63 -20.41 -3.86
C ILE A 132 -6.54 -20.63 -5.08
N GLY A 133 -5.96 -20.72 -6.29
CA GLY A 133 -6.70 -21.04 -7.52
C GLY A 133 -7.07 -19.84 -8.39
N ILE A 134 -6.51 -18.66 -8.14
CA ILE A 134 -6.69 -17.47 -9.00
C ILE A 134 -5.64 -17.48 -10.10
N ASN A 135 -6.05 -17.41 -11.36
CA ASN A 135 -5.17 -17.31 -12.53
C ASN A 135 -4.55 -15.89 -12.61
N CYS A 136 -3.62 -15.60 -11.72
CA CYS A 136 -3.03 -14.27 -11.56
C CYS A 136 -1.84 -14.05 -12.47
N THR A 137 -1.76 -12.89 -13.12
CA THR A 137 -0.63 -12.45 -13.93
C THR A 137 -0.11 -11.09 -13.47
N VAL A 138 1.20 -10.84 -13.64
CA VAL A 138 1.82 -9.52 -13.39
C VAL A 138 1.95 -8.77 -14.69
N LYS A 139 1.24 -7.65 -14.81
CA LYS A 139 1.31 -6.75 -15.95
C LYS A 139 2.30 -5.61 -15.66
N ALA A 140 3.57 -5.83 -15.99
CA ALA A 140 4.62 -4.84 -15.82
C ALA A 140 4.71 -3.94 -17.05
N THR A 141 4.44 -2.63 -16.88
CA THR A 141 4.48 -1.63 -17.96
C THR A 141 5.38 -0.45 -17.60
N ASP A 142 5.75 0.35 -18.59
CA ASP A 142 6.45 1.60 -18.34
C ASP A 142 5.61 2.56 -17.50
N TYR A 143 6.26 3.49 -16.78
CA TYR A 143 5.57 4.37 -15.83
C TYR A 143 4.45 5.22 -16.45
N PRO A 144 4.58 5.83 -17.66
CA PRO A 144 3.48 6.55 -18.31
C PRO A 144 2.26 5.66 -18.57
N THR A 145 2.46 4.44 -19.08
CA THR A 145 1.38 3.47 -19.33
C THR A 145 0.72 3.07 -18.03
N TYR A 146 1.51 2.66 -17.03
CA TYR A 146 1.05 2.30 -15.69
C TYR A 146 0.23 3.44 -15.04
N SER A 147 0.75 4.69 -15.06
CA SER A 147 0.04 5.85 -14.52
C SER A 147 -1.24 6.17 -15.29
N GLY A 148 -1.23 5.96 -16.61
CA GLY A 148 -2.41 6.10 -17.46
C GLY A 148 -3.51 5.09 -17.13
N GLU A 149 -3.15 3.84 -16.83
CA GLU A 149 -4.13 2.82 -16.38
C GLU A 149 -4.84 3.25 -15.10
N PHE A 150 -4.09 3.79 -14.13
CA PHE A 150 -4.68 4.30 -12.90
C PHE A 150 -5.62 5.48 -13.15
N ALA A 151 -5.17 6.47 -13.92
CA ALA A 151 -5.94 7.66 -14.21
C ALA A 151 -7.26 7.35 -14.96
N ASN A 152 -7.25 6.36 -15.85
CA ASN A 152 -8.39 5.94 -16.64
C ASN A 152 -9.18 4.76 -16.03
N ARG A 153 -8.72 4.20 -14.92
CA ARG A 153 -9.32 3.02 -14.24
C ARG A 153 -9.47 1.80 -15.16
N THR A 154 -8.44 1.55 -15.97
CA THR A 154 -8.42 0.41 -16.92
C THR A 154 -7.68 -0.81 -16.38
N TYR A 155 -7.27 -0.80 -15.10
CA TYR A 155 -6.68 -1.94 -14.40
C TYR A 155 -7.77 -2.80 -13.72
N GLU A 156 -7.47 -4.05 -13.44
CA GLU A 156 -8.26 -4.90 -12.52
C GLU A 156 -7.71 -4.82 -11.09
N ALA A 157 -6.40 -5.04 -10.95
CA ALA A 157 -5.68 -4.78 -9.71
C ALA A 157 -4.45 -3.91 -9.98
N TYR A 158 -4.05 -3.11 -8.99
CA TYR A 158 -3.02 -2.10 -9.15
C TYR A 158 -2.19 -1.98 -7.87
N ILE A 159 -0.89 -2.28 -7.93
CA ILE A 159 -0.02 -2.07 -6.78
C ILE A 159 0.48 -0.64 -6.79
N ILE A 160 0.15 0.12 -5.77
CA ILE A 160 0.49 1.54 -5.66
C ILE A 160 1.41 1.80 -4.47
N ASN A 161 2.31 2.77 -4.63
CA ASN A 161 2.99 3.43 -3.52
C ASN A 161 2.34 4.78 -3.29
N ASN A 162 1.54 4.87 -2.25
CA ASN A 162 0.88 6.11 -1.83
C ASN A 162 1.80 6.90 -0.91
N LEU A 163 2.64 7.75 -1.47
CA LEU A 163 3.51 8.64 -0.72
C LEU A 163 2.73 9.88 -0.28
N CYS A 164 2.66 10.13 1.03
CA CYS A 164 2.06 11.33 1.59
C CYS A 164 3.12 12.38 1.93
N SER A 165 2.87 13.64 1.59
CA SER A 165 3.72 14.76 1.96
C SER A 165 3.48 15.27 3.39
N LEU A 166 2.46 14.75 4.08
CA LEU A 166 2.11 15.06 5.46
C LEU A 166 2.28 13.82 6.34
N VAL A 167 2.68 14.04 7.59
CA VAL A 167 2.76 12.99 8.62
C VAL A 167 1.43 12.96 9.39
N ASP A 168 0.32 12.85 8.67
CA ASP A 168 -1.03 12.87 9.23
C ASP A 168 -1.96 12.00 8.36
N ALA A 169 -2.86 11.26 9.00
CA ALA A 169 -3.82 10.39 8.33
C ALA A 169 -4.71 11.14 7.31
N ASP A 170 -5.04 12.40 7.57
CA ASP A 170 -5.80 13.26 6.67
C ASP A 170 -5.09 13.45 5.32
N GLY A 171 -3.77 13.62 5.33
CA GLY A 171 -3.01 13.79 4.11
C GLY A 171 -3.12 12.61 3.16
N MET A 172 -3.10 11.37 3.67
CA MET A 172 -3.26 10.15 2.88
C MET A 172 -4.62 10.10 2.21
N TYR A 173 -5.67 10.24 2.99
CA TYR A 173 -7.02 10.16 2.44
C TYR A 173 -7.34 11.32 1.51
N THR A 174 -6.86 12.53 1.84
CA THR A 174 -7.05 13.71 1.00
C THR A 174 -6.51 13.50 -0.42
N ALA A 175 -5.30 13.01 -0.54
CA ALA A 175 -4.65 12.82 -1.83
C ALA A 175 -5.40 11.83 -2.74
N HIS A 176 -6.06 10.83 -2.16
CA HIS A 176 -6.68 9.75 -2.92
C HIS A 176 -8.20 9.84 -3.02
N ARG A 177 -8.87 10.53 -2.13
CA ARG A 177 -10.33 10.48 -2.00
C ARG A 177 -11.03 11.84 -1.96
N LEU A 178 -10.44 12.86 -1.32
CA LEU A 178 -11.07 14.16 -1.12
C LEU A 178 -10.76 15.20 -2.20
N ASP A 179 -9.57 15.18 -2.78
CA ASP A 179 -9.15 16.21 -3.74
C ASP A 179 -9.72 15.98 -5.15
N ARG A 180 -10.42 14.88 -5.35
CA ARG A 180 -11.04 14.55 -6.62
C ARG A 180 -12.52 14.82 -6.53
N LYS A 181 -13.07 15.46 -7.56
CA LYS A 181 -14.51 15.67 -7.65
C LYS A 181 -15.22 14.32 -7.47
N PRO A 182 -16.14 14.19 -6.51
CA PRO A 182 -16.65 12.88 -6.04
C PRO A 182 -17.24 11.99 -7.13
N TRP A 183 -17.66 12.57 -8.25
CA TRP A 183 -18.34 11.84 -9.34
C TRP A 183 -17.47 11.55 -10.55
N GLU A 184 -16.34 12.24 -10.71
CA GLU A 184 -15.50 12.12 -11.93
C GLU A 184 -14.30 11.18 -11.72
N ASN A 185 -13.85 10.97 -10.47
CA ASN A 185 -12.61 10.27 -10.17
C ASN A 185 -12.67 9.39 -8.91
N ARG A 186 -13.81 8.77 -8.64
CA ARG A 186 -13.90 7.76 -7.58
C ARG A 186 -13.00 6.59 -7.93
N VAL A 187 -12.12 6.22 -7.02
CA VAL A 187 -11.31 5.01 -7.16
C VAL A 187 -12.20 3.80 -6.94
N PHE A 188 -13.07 3.86 -5.92
CA PHE A 188 -13.97 2.79 -5.52
C PHE A 188 -15.43 3.28 -5.45
N GLN A 189 -16.39 2.34 -5.43
CA GLN A 189 -17.83 2.68 -5.46
C GLN A 189 -18.28 3.48 -4.23
N ARG A 190 -17.76 3.15 -3.02
CA ARG A 190 -18.12 3.84 -1.77
C ARG A 190 -17.21 5.02 -1.39
N ASP A 191 -16.34 5.48 -2.26
CA ASP A 191 -15.46 6.62 -1.97
C ASP A 191 -16.20 7.91 -1.56
N GLY A 192 -17.44 8.08 -2.01
CA GLY A 192 -18.27 9.22 -1.59
C GLY A 192 -18.57 9.21 -0.10
N GLU A 193 -18.93 8.05 0.45
CA GLU A 193 -19.22 7.86 1.88
C GLU A 193 -17.95 8.07 2.71
N ILE A 194 -16.84 7.45 2.31
CA ILE A 194 -15.54 7.62 2.96
C ILE A 194 -15.13 9.10 2.95
N SER A 195 -15.30 9.79 1.82
CA SER A 195 -14.99 11.23 1.70
C SER A 195 -15.78 12.10 2.67
N GLU A 196 -17.06 11.81 2.89
CA GLU A 196 -17.88 12.54 3.86
C GLU A 196 -17.39 12.35 5.30
N ILE A 197 -17.01 11.12 5.67
CA ILE A 197 -16.44 10.79 6.97
C ILE A 197 -15.14 11.58 7.18
N LEU A 198 -14.25 11.56 6.18
CA LEU A 198 -12.93 12.21 6.27
C LEU A 198 -13.05 13.74 6.30
N LEU A 199 -14.03 14.34 5.61
CA LEU A 199 -14.32 15.77 5.72
C LEU A 199 -14.75 16.16 7.13
N LYS A 200 -15.53 15.34 7.80
CA LYS A 200 -15.92 15.55 9.21
C LYS A 200 -14.69 15.38 10.12
N ALA A 201 -13.86 14.37 9.89
CA ALA A 201 -12.64 14.13 10.65
C ALA A 201 -11.66 15.32 10.63
N ARG A 202 -11.63 16.11 9.55
CA ARG A 202 -10.84 17.36 9.48
C ARG A 202 -11.27 18.42 10.49
N ALA A 203 -12.53 18.47 10.81
CA ALA A 203 -13.07 19.44 11.78
C ALA A 203 -13.04 18.91 13.22
N ALA A 204 -12.87 17.60 13.40
CA ALA A 204 -12.85 16.93 14.69
C ALA A 204 -11.43 16.88 15.29
N GLN A 205 -11.33 16.59 16.58
CA GLN A 205 -10.07 16.44 17.32
C GLN A 205 -10.12 15.23 18.27
N GLY A 206 -8.94 14.77 18.71
CA GLY A 206 -8.84 13.72 19.71
C GLY A 206 -9.54 12.43 19.30
N ASP A 207 -10.27 11.84 20.26
CA ASP A 207 -10.93 10.54 20.08
C ASP A 207 -12.05 10.57 19.04
N GLU A 208 -12.77 11.69 18.91
CA GLU A 208 -13.80 11.86 17.89
C GLU A 208 -13.19 11.77 16.47
N ARG A 209 -12.04 12.40 16.25
CA ARG A 209 -11.31 12.34 14.99
C ARG A 209 -10.82 10.91 14.70
N LYS A 210 -10.26 10.25 15.71
CA LYS A 210 -9.81 8.85 15.58
C LYS A 210 -10.96 7.91 15.23
N ALA A 211 -12.11 8.04 15.89
CA ALA A 211 -13.30 7.22 15.61
C ALA A 211 -13.74 7.31 14.14
N MET A 212 -13.65 8.47 13.53
CA MET A 212 -13.97 8.66 12.11
C MET A 212 -12.95 7.96 11.20
N TYR A 213 -11.66 7.97 11.55
CA TYR A 213 -10.66 7.19 10.79
C TYR A 213 -10.87 5.69 10.95
N VAL A 214 -11.26 5.21 12.13
CA VAL A 214 -11.64 3.80 12.35
C VAL A 214 -12.80 3.42 11.44
N GLU A 215 -13.86 4.25 11.40
CA GLU A 215 -15.02 4.03 10.53
C GLU A 215 -14.61 3.95 9.05
N ALA A 216 -13.79 4.89 8.57
CA ALA A 216 -13.32 4.89 7.19
C ALA A 216 -12.46 3.65 6.87
N CYS A 217 -11.56 3.23 7.77
CA CYS A 217 -10.74 2.03 7.59
C CYS A 217 -11.60 0.77 7.55
N ASN A 218 -12.63 0.67 8.39
CA ASN A 218 -13.51 -0.49 8.44
C ASN A 218 -14.33 -0.63 7.16
N ILE A 219 -14.80 0.47 6.56
CA ILE A 219 -15.45 0.42 5.24
C ILE A 219 -14.48 -0.12 4.17
N VAL A 220 -13.21 0.32 4.19
CA VAL A 220 -12.20 -0.17 3.24
C VAL A 220 -11.94 -1.66 3.42
N ALA A 221 -11.81 -2.13 4.67
CA ALA A 221 -11.57 -3.52 5.01
C ALA A 221 -12.78 -4.42 4.65
N GLU A 222 -14.00 -3.98 4.99
CA GLU A 222 -15.25 -4.70 4.70
C GLU A 222 -15.43 -4.92 3.20
N GLU A 223 -15.19 -3.90 2.40
CA GLU A 223 -15.35 -3.93 0.94
C GLU A 223 -14.15 -4.53 0.21
N ALA A 224 -13.02 -4.73 0.92
CA ALA A 224 -11.78 -5.21 0.34
C ALA A 224 -11.33 -4.43 -0.91
N TYR A 225 -11.49 -3.12 -0.91
CA TYR A 225 -11.08 -2.25 -2.03
C TYR A 225 -9.58 -2.09 -2.13
N ASP A 226 -8.94 -1.98 -0.99
CA ASP A 226 -7.54 -1.68 -0.79
C ASP A 226 -6.99 -2.67 0.21
N VAL A 227 -6.01 -3.43 -0.21
CA VAL A 227 -5.27 -4.35 0.65
C VAL A 227 -3.96 -3.66 1.04
N PRO A 228 -3.88 -3.03 2.23
CA PRO A 228 -2.62 -2.48 2.73
C PRO A 228 -1.61 -3.60 2.89
N LEU A 229 -0.40 -3.41 2.36
CA LEU A 229 0.63 -4.45 2.38
C LEU A 229 1.73 -4.11 3.40
N VAL A 230 2.57 -3.15 3.06
CA VAL A 230 3.70 -2.74 3.89
C VAL A 230 3.95 -1.24 3.79
N ASN A 231 4.59 -0.68 4.81
CA ASN A 231 5.11 0.69 4.77
C ASN A 231 6.32 0.76 3.84
N ASP A 232 6.40 1.74 2.97
CA ASP A 232 7.60 1.93 2.15
C ASP A 232 8.77 2.48 2.97
N LEU A 233 10.00 2.26 2.49
CA LEU A 233 11.21 2.71 3.15
C LEU A 233 11.83 3.91 2.41
N ALA A 234 12.09 4.98 3.14
CA ALA A 234 13.01 6.02 2.71
C ALA A 234 14.45 5.53 2.93
N THR A 235 15.26 5.56 1.89
CA THR A 235 16.64 5.07 1.92
C THR A 235 17.59 6.13 1.39
N ILE A 236 18.77 6.26 2.00
CA ILE A 236 19.84 7.13 1.55
C ILE A 236 21.17 6.38 1.55
N ALA A 237 21.92 6.45 0.46
CA ALA A 237 23.29 5.94 0.38
C ALA A 237 24.26 7.11 0.27
N TYR A 238 25.40 7.00 0.94
CA TYR A 238 26.38 8.07 1.06
C TYR A 238 27.80 7.52 1.19
N ARG A 239 28.81 8.36 1.02
CA ARG A 239 30.21 7.97 1.21
C ARG A 239 30.48 7.62 2.67
N SER A 240 31.21 6.53 2.94
CA SER A 240 31.50 6.06 4.29
C SER A 240 32.28 7.04 5.15
N ASN A 241 33.00 8.00 4.54
CA ASN A 241 33.70 9.07 5.23
C ASN A 241 32.83 10.30 5.60
N MET A 242 31.51 10.18 5.44
CA MET A 242 30.55 11.19 5.88
C MET A 242 29.90 10.75 7.21
N SER A 243 29.58 11.72 8.06
CA SER A 243 28.81 11.54 9.30
C SER A 243 27.60 12.46 9.33
N GLY A 244 26.63 12.16 10.21
CA GLY A 244 25.40 12.94 10.36
C GLY A 244 24.35 12.66 9.27
N VAL A 245 24.62 11.78 8.30
CA VAL A 245 23.67 11.45 7.24
C VAL A 245 22.59 10.51 7.79
N LYS A 246 21.32 10.89 7.64
CA LYS A 246 20.16 10.10 8.07
C LYS A 246 19.09 10.10 7.00
N ALA A 247 18.42 8.96 6.84
CA ALA A 247 17.19 8.88 6.09
C ALA A 247 16.08 9.62 6.84
N HIS A 248 15.17 10.26 6.10
CA HIS A 248 14.04 10.98 6.66
C HIS A 248 12.74 10.47 6.05
N CYS A 249 11.69 10.32 6.86
CA CYS A 249 10.42 9.72 6.44
C CYS A 249 9.76 10.41 5.22
N LEU A 250 9.96 11.70 5.04
CA LEU A 250 9.49 12.48 3.88
C LEU A 250 10.50 12.51 2.71
N GLY A 251 11.59 11.76 2.79
CA GLY A 251 12.66 11.80 1.77
C GLY A 251 13.49 13.09 1.77
N ASN A 252 13.32 13.97 2.76
CA ASN A 252 14.08 15.21 2.86
C ASN A 252 15.53 14.95 3.26
N MET A 253 16.43 15.83 2.82
CA MET A 253 17.85 15.78 3.16
C MET A 253 18.23 17.02 4.01
N TYR A 254 18.72 16.79 5.22
CA TYR A 254 19.14 17.84 6.14
C TYR A 254 20.66 17.96 6.13
N PHE A 255 21.20 18.74 5.18
CA PHE A 255 22.64 18.88 4.94
C PHE A 255 23.39 19.56 6.08
N GLY A 256 22.70 20.30 6.97
CA GLY A 256 23.31 21.00 8.11
C GLY A 256 23.98 20.08 9.12
N ASP A 257 23.56 18.81 9.18
CA ASP A 257 24.12 17.82 10.10
C ASP A 257 25.28 17.00 9.48
N TRP A 258 25.56 17.22 8.20
CA TRP A 258 26.53 16.40 7.48
C TRP A 258 27.95 16.98 7.63
N SER A 259 28.90 16.08 7.84
CA SER A 259 30.33 16.43 7.85
C SER A 259 31.15 15.32 7.18
N PHE A 260 32.34 15.70 6.70
CA PHE A 260 33.35 14.75 6.20
C PHE A 260 34.37 14.48 7.32
N ASN A 261 34.69 13.22 7.53
CA ASN A 261 35.71 12.74 8.46
C ASN A 261 37.06 12.66 7.78
#